data_2ef6432b5aecf77599ab4ebc97eb3ce1
#
_entry.id   2ef6432b5aecf77599ab4ebc97eb3ce1
#
_cell.length_a   1.000
_cell.length_b   1.000
_cell.length_c   1.000
_cell.angle_alpha   90.00
_cell.angle_beta   90.00
_cell.angle_gamma   90.00
#
_symmetry.space_group_name_H-M   'P 1'
#
loop_
_entity.id
_entity.type
_entity.pdbx_description
1 polymer ?
#
loop_
_entity_poly.entity_id
_entity_poly.type
_entity_poly.pdbx_seq_one_letter_code
_entity_poly.pdbx_strand_id
1 'polypeptide(L)'
;MASPNVIAYLMLLIWPAVCWQMWKRLDPARALIWTILGGYLIMPPMTAINLPIVPDLDKVSIPNLTALICATWLLKDKITILPSAPVGKALILLFILAPFATVLTNGDALYFEMRTIQGMKIYDSVASVANQAIVLLPFFLGRRYLGTPEGTRAVLVALVAGGVAYSVPMLIEARFSPQMNIWVYGFFQHDFFQTIRQGGFRPVVFLQHGLWVAFFTLMALLAALAMLRDAPAAARPRAAAILIYLFYMLLVCKSAGPLVYLVSLSPLLVFVGSRVQILVAA
;
A
#
# COMPACT_ATOMS: atom_id res chain seq x y z
N MET A 1 -12.43 15.78 16.40
CA MET A 1 -12.30 15.34 14.98
C MET A 1 -13.63 14.73 14.57
N ALA A 2 -14.10 14.97 13.32
CA ALA A 2 -15.30 14.29 12.81
C ALA A 2 -15.02 12.78 12.71
N SER A 3 -16.01 11.96 13.03
CA SER A 3 -15.93 10.50 12.94
C SER A 3 -16.26 10.00 11.53
N PRO A 4 -15.77 8.81 11.13
CA PRO A 4 -16.16 8.18 9.88
C PRO A 4 -17.67 8.04 9.77
N ASN A 5 -18.20 8.29 8.56
CA ASN A 5 -19.63 8.14 8.28
C ASN A 5 -20.00 6.69 7.94
N VAL A 6 -21.29 6.43 7.72
CA VAL A 6 -21.80 5.09 7.36
C VAL A 6 -21.15 4.55 6.08
N ILE A 7 -20.84 5.41 5.09
CA ILE A 7 -20.21 4.99 3.82
C ILE A 7 -18.82 4.41 4.07
N ALA A 8 -18.06 4.96 5.03
CA ALA A 8 -16.74 4.43 5.39
C ALA A 8 -16.84 2.98 5.90
N TYR A 9 -17.77 2.69 6.80
CA TYR A 9 -17.99 1.33 7.31
C TYR A 9 -18.58 0.40 6.24
N LEU A 10 -19.52 0.88 5.42
CA LEU A 10 -20.05 0.10 4.30
C LEU A 10 -18.93 -0.29 3.32
N MET A 11 -17.98 0.60 3.05
CA MET A 11 -16.87 0.31 2.15
C MET A 11 -15.99 -0.82 2.70
N LEU A 12 -15.74 -0.85 4.02
CA LEU A 12 -15.02 -1.95 4.65
C LEU A 12 -15.76 -3.30 4.48
N LEU A 13 -17.09 -3.29 4.62
CA LEU A 13 -17.93 -4.51 4.51
C LEU A 13 -18.13 -4.98 3.07
N ILE A 14 -18.23 -4.06 2.11
CA ILE A 14 -18.46 -4.38 0.70
C ILE A 14 -17.19 -4.84 0.00
N TRP A 15 -16.01 -4.35 0.43
CA TRP A 15 -14.75 -4.67 -0.24
C TRP A 15 -14.49 -6.17 -0.40
N PRO A 16 -14.71 -7.04 0.59
CA PRO A 16 -14.58 -8.49 0.42
C PRO A 16 -15.46 -9.06 -0.71
N ALA A 17 -16.68 -8.57 -0.87
CA ALA A 17 -17.58 -9.03 -1.94
C ALA A 17 -17.08 -8.59 -3.33
N VAL A 18 -16.56 -7.37 -3.45
CA VAL A 18 -15.92 -6.87 -4.67
C VAL A 18 -14.70 -7.72 -5.01
N CYS A 19 -13.84 -8.01 -4.03
CA CYS A 19 -12.68 -8.87 -4.21
C CYS A 19 -13.09 -10.28 -4.66
N TRP A 20 -14.07 -10.88 -3.99
CA TRP A 20 -14.59 -12.21 -4.37
C TRP A 20 -15.03 -12.26 -5.83
N GLN A 21 -15.69 -11.19 -6.31
CA GLN A 21 -16.11 -11.10 -7.70
C GLN A 21 -14.91 -10.88 -8.66
N MET A 22 -13.91 -10.11 -8.26
CA MET A 22 -12.66 -9.96 -9.02
C MET A 22 -11.93 -11.30 -9.17
N TRP A 23 -11.83 -12.09 -8.10
CA TRP A 23 -11.17 -13.40 -8.13
C TRP A 23 -11.91 -14.45 -8.96
N LYS A 24 -13.21 -14.27 -9.17
CA LYS A 24 -14.00 -15.12 -10.10
C LYS A 24 -13.81 -14.74 -11.57
N ARG A 25 -13.48 -13.48 -11.86
CA ARG A 25 -13.49 -12.95 -13.25
C ARG A 25 -12.10 -12.69 -13.81
N LEU A 26 -11.12 -12.38 -12.97
CA LEU A 26 -9.76 -12.06 -13.37
C LEU A 26 -8.83 -13.27 -13.14
N ASP A 27 -7.70 -13.28 -13.82
CA ASP A 27 -6.62 -14.19 -13.46
C ASP A 27 -6.10 -13.89 -12.05
N PRO A 28 -5.54 -14.90 -11.33
CA PRO A 28 -5.14 -14.74 -9.94
C PRO A 28 -4.14 -13.63 -9.68
N ALA A 29 -3.23 -13.35 -10.62
CA ALA A 29 -2.24 -12.28 -10.48
C ALA A 29 -2.93 -10.91 -10.47
N ARG A 30 -3.80 -10.62 -11.45
CA ARG A 30 -4.55 -9.37 -11.51
C ARG A 30 -5.55 -9.24 -10.37
N ALA A 31 -6.22 -10.34 -10.01
CA ALA A 31 -7.14 -10.35 -8.88
C ALA A 31 -6.43 -9.97 -7.57
N LEU A 32 -5.27 -10.57 -7.29
CA LEU A 32 -4.45 -10.23 -6.13
C LEU A 32 -4.03 -8.74 -6.14
N ILE A 33 -3.49 -8.28 -7.26
CA ILE A 33 -3.03 -6.90 -7.39
C ILE A 33 -4.15 -5.91 -7.09
N TRP A 34 -5.33 -6.07 -7.72
CA TRP A 34 -6.43 -5.13 -7.52
C TRP A 34 -7.12 -5.28 -6.17
N THR A 35 -7.10 -6.46 -5.56
CA THR A 35 -7.56 -6.63 -4.17
C THR A 35 -6.75 -5.76 -3.22
N ILE A 36 -5.43 -5.78 -3.34
CA ILE A 36 -4.51 -5.06 -2.45
C ILE A 36 -4.41 -3.58 -2.85
N LEU A 37 -4.04 -3.31 -4.10
CA LEU A 37 -3.82 -1.95 -4.60
C LEU A 37 -5.12 -1.14 -4.63
N GLY A 38 -6.23 -1.74 -5.08
CA GLY A 38 -7.53 -1.09 -5.08
C GLY A 38 -7.98 -0.75 -3.66
N GLY A 39 -7.86 -1.68 -2.70
CA GLY A 39 -8.11 -1.43 -1.29
C GLY A 39 -7.24 -0.28 -0.75
N TYR A 40 -5.94 -0.31 -1.05
CA TYR A 40 -5.01 0.75 -0.66
C TYR A 40 -5.40 2.13 -1.19
N LEU A 41 -5.92 2.22 -2.41
CA LEU A 41 -6.25 3.50 -3.05
C LEU A 41 -7.64 4.02 -2.68
N ILE A 42 -8.61 3.14 -2.43
CA ILE A 42 -10.04 3.53 -2.36
C ILE A 42 -10.59 3.44 -0.93
N MET A 43 -10.20 2.44 -0.13
CA MET A 43 -10.79 2.24 1.19
C MET A 43 -10.49 3.39 2.16
N PRO A 44 -11.39 3.66 3.13
CA PRO A 44 -11.23 4.75 4.07
C PRO A 44 -9.98 4.54 4.96
N PRO A 45 -9.10 5.53 5.09
CA PRO A 45 -8.01 5.49 6.05
C PRO A 45 -8.53 5.63 7.48
N MET A 46 -7.77 5.19 8.47
CA MET A 46 -8.06 5.38 9.90
C MET A 46 -9.48 4.96 10.33
N THR A 47 -10.09 4.06 9.58
CA THR A 47 -11.40 3.47 9.89
C THR A 47 -11.20 1.97 10.08
N ALA A 48 -11.71 1.44 11.19
CA ALA A 48 -11.59 0.02 11.52
C ALA A 48 -12.89 -0.49 12.16
N ILE A 49 -13.14 -1.77 11.99
CA ILE A 49 -14.14 -2.51 12.74
C ILE A 49 -13.40 -3.28 13.82
N ASN A 50 -13.55 -2.81 15.06
CA ASN A 50 -12.87 -3.39 16.22
C ASN A 50 -13.70 -4.53 16.79
N LEU A 51 -13.18 -5.75 16.70
CA LEU A 51 -13.78 -6.93 17.28
C LEU A 51 -12.94 -7.40 18.48
N PRO A 52 -13.57 -7.89 19.55
CA PRO A 52 -12.80 -8.45 20.67
C PRO A 52 -11.87 -9.58 20.20
N ILE A 53 -10.62 -9.58 20.65
CA ILE A 53 -9.63 -10.66 20.43
C ILE A 53 -9.08 -10.75 18.99
N VAL A 54 -9.72 -10.11 18.00
CA VAL A 54 -9.30 -10.11 16.59
C VAL A 54 -8.57 -8.81 16.28
N PRO A 55 -7.51 -8.81 15.47
CA PRO A 55 -6.92 -7.58 14.96
C PRO A 55 -7.95 -6.71 14.24
N ASP A 56 -7.75 -5.40 14.29
CA ASP A 56 -8.64 -4.44 13.67
C ASP A 56 -8.88 -4.76 12.19
N LEU A 57 -10.15 -4.83 11.80
CA LEU A 57 -10.54 -5.02 10.41
C LEU A 57 -10.57 -3.65 9.71
N ASP A 58 -9.49 -3.34 9.03
CA ASP A 58 -9.24 -2.04 8.44
C ASP A 58 -8.86 -2.13 6.94
N LYS A 59 -8.44 -1.02 6.40
CA LYS A 59 -7.94 -0.85 5.03
C LYS A 59 -6.79 -1.78 4.65
N VAL A 60 -6.02 -2.30 5.61
CA VAL A 60 -4.89 -3.21 5.37
C VAL A 60 -5.31 -4.66 5.58
N SER A 61 -5.93 -4.94 6.71
CA SER A 61 -6.30 -6.30 7.11
C SER A 61 -7.38 -6.92 6.22
N ILE A 62 -8.42 -6.16 5.86
CA ILE A 62 -9.51 -6.65 5.05
C ILE A 62 -9.07 -7.13 3.65
N PRO A 63 -8.33 -6.35 2.83
CA PRO A 63 -7.85 -6.83 1.54
C PRO A 63 -6.91 -8.03 1.67
N ASN A 64 -6.00 -8.02 2.65
CA ASN A 64 -5.04 -9.08 2.85
C ASN A 64 -5.70 -10.41 3.22
N LEU A 65 -6.62 -10.38 4.19
CA LEU A 65 -7.39 -11.55 4.60
C LEU A 65 -8.30 -12.05 3.48
N THR A 66 -8.97 -11.14 2.77
CA THR A 66 -9.84 -11.50 1.65
C THR A 66 -9.04 -12.16 0.52
N ALA A 67 -7.85 -11.64 0.20
CA ALA A 67 -6.98 -12.27 -0.80
C ALA A 67 -6.59 -13.70 -0.40
N LEU A 68 -6.25 -13.93 0.89
CA LEU A 68 -5.95 -15.26 1.40
C LEU A 68 -7.17 -16.19 1.31
N ILE A 69 -8.35 -15.73 1.71
CA ILE A 69 -9.60 -16.50 1.65
C ILE A 69 -9.91 -16.86 0.19
N CYS A 70 -9.81 -15.93 -0.75
CA CYS A 70 -10.06 -16.20 -2.16
C CYS A 70 -9.04 -17.21 -2.72
N ALA A 71 -7.76 -17.09 -2.40
CA ALA A 71 -6.74 -18.03 -2.86
C ALA A 71 -6.97 -19.45 -2.32
N THR A 72 -7.30 -19.60 -1.04
CA THR A 72 -7.43 -20.90 -0.39
C THR A 72 -8.80 -21.54 -0.60
N TRP A 73 -9.89 -20.78 -0.53
CA TRP A 73 -11.25 -21.35 -0.61
C TRP A 73 -11.81 -21.35 -2.04
N LEU A 74 -11.59 -20.28 -2.81
CA LEU A 74 -12.12 -20.18 -4.16
C LEU A 74 -11.25 -20.94 -5.17
N LEU A 75 -9.92 -20.74 -5.13
CA LEU A 75 -8.97 -21.42 -6.03
C LEU A 75 -8.45 -22.74 -5.47
N LYS A 76 -8.67 -23.01 -4.18
CA LYS A 76 -8.15 -24.21 -3.46
C LYS A 76 -6.63 -24.33 -3.53
N ASP A 77 -5.93 -23.20 -3.66
CA ASP A 77 -4.48 -23.16 -3.73
C ASP A 77 -3.83 -23.36 -2.35
N LYS A 78 -2.74 -24.11 -2.30
CA LYS A 78 -1.90 -24.23 -1.11
C LYS A 78 -0.88 -23.10 -1.09
N ILE A 79 -1.00 -22.20 -0.13
CA ILE A 79 -0.09 -21.08 0.02
C ILE A 79 1.07 -21.48 0.93
N THR A 80 2.28 -21.44 0.39
CA THR A 80 3.51 -21.72 1.16
C THR A 80 3.91 -20.47 1.95
N ILE A 81 3.73 -20.52 3.25
CA ILE A 81 4.01 -19.38 4.14
C ILE A 81 5.52 -19.19 4.31
N LEU A 82 6.27 -20.26 4.60
CA LEU A 82 7.70 -20.14 4.82
C LEU A 82 8.49 -20.46 3.54
N PRO A 83 9.49 -19.63 3.17
CA PRO A 83 10.39 -19.94 2.05
C PRO A 83 11.23 -21.17 2.36
N SER A 84 11.77 -21.84 1.31
CA SER A 84 12.71 -22.96 1.48
C SER A 84 14.05 -22.50 2.06
N ALA A 85 14.52 -21.30 1.70
CA ALA A 85 15.80 -20.76 2.13
C ALA A 85 15.83 -20.52 3.66
N PRO A 86 16.86 -20.98 4.38
CA PRO A 86 16.93 -20.86 5.83
C PRO A 86 17.00 -19.40 6.30
N VAL A 87 17.71 -18.55 5.59
CA VAL A 87 17.79 -17.11 5.88
C VAL A 87 16.41 -16.45 5.79
N GLY A 88 15.65 -16.74 4.72
CA GLY A 88 14.29 -16.21 4.57
C GLY A 88 13.35 -16.68 5.68
N LYS A 89 13.46 -17.95 6.11
CA LYS A 89 12.69 -18.45 7.27
C LYS A 89 13.06 -17.68 8.55
N ALA A 90 14.35 -17.53 8.82
CA ALA A 90 14.84 -16.84 10.02
C ALA A 90 14.35 -15.39 10.06
N LEU A 91 14.42 -14.65 8.94
CA LEU A 91 13.96 -13.25 8.87
C LEU A 91 12.46 -13.13 9.09
N ILE A 92 11.64 -14.01 8.50
CA ILE A 92 10.18 -14.00 8.70
C ILE A 92 9.84 -14.34 10.15
N LEU A 93 10.47 -15.37 10.73
CA LEU A 93 10.24 -15.74 12.13
C LEU A 93 10.68 -14.63 13.07
N LEU A 94 11.84 -14.02 12.84
CA LEU A 94 12.32 -12.89 13.62
C LEU A 94 11.33 -11.73 13.55
N PHE A 95 10.85 -11.36 12.35
CA PHE A 95 9.87 -10.30 12.18
C PHE A 95 8.57 -10.60 12.94
N ILE A 96 8.02 -11.80 12.78
CA ILE A 96 6.74 -12.17 13.42
C ILE A 96 6.89 -12.26 14.96
N LEU A 97 8.02 -12.75 15.47
CA LEU A 97 8.21 -12.98 16.90
C LEU A 97 8.82 -11.78 17.65
N ALA A 98 9.36 -10.79 16.94
CA ALA A 98 9.96 -9.59 17.53
C ALA A 98 9.06 -8.85 18.55
N PRO A 99 7.71 -8.78 18.40
CA PRO A 99 6.84 -8.15 19.39
C PRO A 99 6.94 -8.74 20.80
N PHE A 100 7.25 -10.03 20.94
CA PHE A 100 7.45 -10.63 22.26
C PHE A 100 8.66 -10.00 22.97
N ALA A 101 9.77 -9.82 22.25
CA ALA A 101 10.95 -9.17 22.83
C ALA A 101 10.64 -7.71 23.20
N THR A 102 9.91 -6.98 22.36
CA THR A 102 9.50 -5.60 22.63
C THR A 102 8.64 -5.51 23.90
N VAL A 103 7.66 -6.38 24.06
CA VAL A 103 6.76 -6.35 25.23
C VAL A 103 7.52 -6.74 26.50
N LEU A 104 8.41 -7.75 26.44
CA LEU A 104 9.21 -8.16 27.59
C LEU A 104 10.17 -7.07 28.09
N THR A 105 10.59 -6.16 27.23
CA THR A 105 11.49 -5.04 27.58
C THR A 105 10.76 -3.73 27.87
N ASN A 106 9.44 -3.65 27.67
CA ASN A 106 8.63 -2.43 27.86
C ASN A 106 7.40 -2.68 28.77
N GLY A 107 7.57 -3.51 29.80
CA GLY A 107 6.50 -3.83 30.76
C GLY A 107 6.24 -2.74 31.80
N ASP A 108 7.15 -1.78 31.95
CA ASP A 108 7.03 -0.72 32.95
C ASP A 108 6.11 0.42 32.49
N ALA A 109 5.34 0.97 33.42
CA ALA A 109 4.50 2.12 33.14
C ALA A 109 5.33 3.40 33.06
N LEU A 110 5.02 4.25 32.08
CA LEU A 110 5.62 5.56 31.93
C LEU A 110 4.72 6.63 32.58
N TYR A 111 5.30 7.42 33.48
CA TYR A 111 4.62 8.46 34.23
C TYR A 111 5.00 9.84 33.67
N PHE A 112 4.02 10.60 33.25
CA PHE A 112 4.14 12.02 32.88
C PHE A 112 3.27 12.83 33.85
N GLU A 113 3.56 14.09 34.04
CA GLU A 113 2.92 14.96 35.08
C GLU A 113 1.37 14.84 35.11
N MET A 114 0.70 14.69 33.97
CA MET A 114 -0.75 14.59 33.88
C MET A 114 -1.26 13.30 33.21
N ARG A 115 -0.39 12.37 32.83
CA ARG A 115 -0.76 11.18 32.07
C ARG A 115 0.14 10.00 32.40
N THR A 116 -0.47 8.85 32.66
CA THR A 116 0.22 7.58 32.81
C THR A 116 -0.02 6.73 31.57
N ILE A 117 1.05 6.24 30.92
CA ILE A 117 0.99 5.24 29.87
C ILE A 117 1.30 3.89 30.53
N GLN A 118 0.35 2.97 30.50
CA GLN A 118 0.56 1.64 31.08
C GLN A 118 1.60 0.86 30.30
N GLY A 119 2.39 0.04 31.00
CA GLY A 119 3.34 -0.87 30.38
C GLY A 119 2.65 -1.92 29.50
N MET A 120 3.38 -2.44 28.55
CA MET A 120 2.90 -3.46 27.60
C MET A 120 2.65 -4.80 28.31
N LYS A 121 1.66 -5.55 27.85
CA LYS A 121 1.27 -6.86 28.35
C LYS A 121 1.48 -7.94 27.29
N ILE A 122 1.56 -9.20 27.68
CA ILE A 122 1.70 -10.34 26.76
C ILE A 122 0.58 -10.36 25.70
N TYR A 123 -0.63 -9.90 26.06
CA TYR A 123 -1.72 -9.74 25.11
C TYR A 123 -1.36 -8.81 23.93
N ASP A 124 -0.60 -7.75 24.16
CA ASP A 124 -0.15 -6.81 23.14
C ASP A 124 0.82 -7.48 22.15
N SER A 125 1.65 -8.44 22.65
CA SER A 125 2.49 -9.27 21.77
C SER A 125 1.66 -10.12 20.82
N VAL A 126 0.64 -10.80 21.33
CA VAL A 126 -0.22 -11.68 20.52
C VAL A 126 -0.96 -10.88 19.45
N ALA A 127 -1.53 -9.74 19.81
CA ALA A 127 -2.20 -8.83 18.86
C ALA A 127 -1.23 -8.33 17.79
N SER A 128 -0.01 -7.94 18.17
CA SER A 128 1.01 -7.47 17.24
C SER A 128 1.49 -8.59 16.30
N VAL A 129 1.69 -9.81 16.80
CA VAL A 129 2.04 -10.98 15.99
C VAL A 129 0.94 -11.27 14.94
N ALA A 130 -0.32 -11.23 15.36
CA ALA A 130 -1.44 -11.43 14.44
C ALA A 130 -1.47 -10.33 13.33
N ASN A 131 -1.28 -9.07 13.70
CA ASN A 131 -1.17 -7.97 12.76
C ASN A 131 0.01 -8.15 11.78
N GLN A 132 1.20 -8.52 12.27
CA GLN A 132 2.37 -8.76 11.43
C GLN A 132 2.16 -9.93 10.47
N ALA A 133 1.50 -11.00 10.91
CA ALA A 133 1.13 -12.11 10.05
C ALA A 133 0.20 -11.66 8.91
N ILE A 134 -0.82 -10.83 9.21
CA ILE A 134 -1.73 -10.27 8.21
C ILE A 134 -0.98 -9.36 7.23
N VAL A 135 -0.08 -8.52 7.69
CA VAL A 135 0.73 -7.63 6.84
C VAL A 135 1.64 -8.40 5.89
N LEU A 136 2.09 -9.61 6.28
CA LEU A 136 2.92 -10.47 5.43
C LEU A 136 2.13 -11.27 4.38
N LEU A 137 0.81 -11.35 4.46
CA LEU A 137 0.00 -12.11 3.49
C LEU A 137 0.24 -11.71 2.02
N PRO A 138 0.32 -10.42 1.66
CA PRO A 138 0.64 -10.02 0.28
C PRO A 138 2.00 -10.53 -0.20
N PHE A 139 2.99 -10.65 0.67
CA PHE A 139 4.28 -11.22 0.33
C PHE A 139 4.16 -12.71 -0.03
N PHE A 140 3.46 -13.51 0.77
CA PHE A 140 3.28 -14.94 0.51
C PHE A 140 2.46 -15.19 -0.75
N LEU A 141 1.37 -14.43 -0.93
CA LEU A 141 0.51 -14.49 -2.12
C LEU A 141 1.25 -13.99 -3.37
N GLY A 142 2.02 -12.91 -3.24
CA GLY A 142 2.84 -12.35 -4.30
C GLY A 142 3.89 -13.35 -4.81
N ARG A 143 4.56 -14.06 -3.91
CA ARG A 143 5.48 -15.14 -4.30
C ARG A 143 4.78 -16.24 -5.12
N ARG A 144 3.53 -16.54 -4.82
CA ARG A 144 2.74 -17.57 -5.53
C ARG A 144 2.28 -17.09 -6.90
N TYR A 145 1.74 -15.89 -7.00
CA TYR A 145 1.03 -15.42 -8.19
C TYR A 145 1.81 -14.41 -9.04
N LEU A 146 2.78 -13.70 -8.44
CA LEU A 146 3.50 -12.60 -9.11
C LEU A 146 4.98 -12.91 -9.39
N GLY A 147 5.46 -14.11 -9.01
CA GLY A 147 6.87 -14.52 -9.19
C GLY A 147 7.27 -14.86 -10.63
N THR A 148 6.44 -14.54 -11.63
CA THR A 148 6.71 -14.74 -13.06
C THR A 148 6.92 -13.41 -13.78
N PRO A 149 7.55 -13.39 -14.96
CA PRO A 149 7.67 -12.17 -15.77
C PRO A 149 6.30 -11.54 -16.08
N GLU A 150 5.29 -12.34 -16.36
CA GLU A 150 3.92 -11.90 -16.63
C GLU A 150 3.28 -11.28 -15.39
N GLY A 151 3.48 -11.88 -14.21
CA GLY A 151 3.02 -11.35 -12.92
C GLY A 151 3.70 -10.01 -12.60
N THR A 152 5.00 -9.92 -12.78
CA THR A 152 5.76 -8.66 -12.62
C THR A 152 5.23 -7.58 -13.56
N ARG A 153 5.02 -7.92 -14.84
CA ARG A 153 4.44 -6.99 -15.81
C ARG A 153 3.03 -6.54 -15.42
N ALA A 154 2.21 -7.44 -14.88
CA ALA A 154 0.87 -7.10 -14.40
C ALA A 154 0.92 -6.08 -13.26
N VAL A 155 1.91 -6.19 -12.34
CA VAL A 155 2.14 -5.19 -11.27
C VAL A 155 2.49 -3.83 -11.88
N LEU A 156 3.44 -3.76 -12.83
CA LEU A 156 3.83 -2.51 -13.46
C LEU A 156 2.64 -1.83 -14.16
N VAL A 157 1.86 -2.61 -14.92
CA VAL A 157 0.65 -2.10 -15.60
C VAL A 157 -0.37 -1.58 -14.59
N ALA A 158 -0.60 -2.30 -13.50
CA ALA A 158 -1.56 -1.89 -12.47
C ALA A 158 -1.11 -0.62 -11.73
N LEU A 159 0.18 -0.48 -11.42
CA LEU A 159 0.73 0.73 -10.81
C LEU A 159 0.54 1.95 -11.73
N VAL A 160 0.84 1.80 -13.02
CA VAL A 160 0.64 2.88 -14.00
C VAL A 160 -0.83 3.22 -14.15
N ALA A 161 -1.70 2.21 -14.32
CA ALA A 161 -3.14 2.42 -14.45
C ALA A 161 -3.75 3.06 -13.18
N GLY A 162 -3.35 2.56 -12.01
CA GLY A 162 -3.73 3.14 -10.73
C GLY A 162 -3.25 4.58 -10.57
N GLY A 163 -1.99 4.87 -10.93
CA GLY A 163 -1.43 6.22 -10.87
C GLY A 163 -2.15 7.21 -11.76
N VAL A 164 -2.47 6.80 -13.00
CA VAL A 164 -3.24 7.63 -13.94
C VAL A 164 -4.68 7.83 -13.45
N ALA A 165 -5.35 6.78 -12.97
CA ALA A 165 -6.71 6.91 -12.44
C ALA A 165 -6.76 7.77 -11.17
N TYR A 166 -5.81 7.57 -10.26
CA TYR A 166 -5.74 8.29 -8.99
C TYR A 166 -5.34 9.76 -9.15
N SER A 167 -4.71 10.11 -10.28
CA SER A 167 -4.35 11.50 -10.58
C SER A 167 -5.58 12.42 -10.69
N VAL A 168 -6.74 11.90 -11.07
CA VAL A 168 -7.99 12.70 -11.18
C VAL A 168 -8.38 13.29 -9.82
N PRO A 169 -8.62 12.51 -8.75
CA PRO A 169 -8.90 13.08 -7.44
C PRO A 169 -7.72 13.89 -6.88
N MET A 170 -6.46 13.54 -7.20
CA MET A 170 -5.29 14.35 -6.80
C MET A 170 -5.33 15.76 -7.40
N LEU A 171 -5.69 15.92 -8.67
CA LEU A 171 -5.81 17.22 -9.32
C LEU A 171 -6.95 18.05 -8.72
N ILE A 172 -8.08 17.42 -8.39
CA ILE A 172 -9.19 18.08 -7.70
C ILE A 172 -8.71 18.64 -6.36
N GLU A 173 -8.01 17.84 -5.56
CA GLU A 173 -7.51 18.30 -4.25
C GLU A 173 -6.39 19.33 -4.37
N ALA A 174 -5.50 19.22 -5.34
CA ALA A 174 -4.47 20.22 -5.58
C ALA A 174 -5.06 21.59 -5.93
N ARG A 175 -6.23 21.62 -6.57
CA ARG A 175 -6.92 22.86 -6.98
C ARG A 175 -7.87 23.41 -5.91
N PHE A 176 -8.64 22.55 -5.24
CA PHE A 176 -9.75 22.94 -4.36
C PHE A 176 -9.49 22.66 -2.87
N SER A 177 -8.36 22.16 -2.49
CA SER A 177 -7.96 21.61 -1.20
C SER A 177 -8.27 20.13 -0.99
N PRO A 178 -7.58 19.45 -0.04
CA PRO A 178 -7.76 18.02 0.22
C PRO A 178 -9.10 17.76 0.94
N GLN A 179 -10.15 17.52 0.17
CA GLN A 179 -11.53 17.34 0.62
C GLN A 179 -12.14 15.98 0.26
N MET A 180 -11.48 15.17 -0.58
CA MET A 180 -12.09 13.93 -1.10
C MET A 180 -12.53 12.98 0.02
N ASN A 181 -11.71 12.82 1.05
CA ASN A 181 -12.04 11.95 2.16
C ASN A 181 -13.22 12.50 2.99
N ILE A 182 -13.32 13.83 3.14
CA ILE A 182 -14.45 14.48 3.82
C ILE A 182 -15.74 14.26 3.02
N TRP A 183 -15.70 14.47 1.70
CA TRP A 183 -16.89 14.33 0.86
C TRP A 183 -17.44 12.90 0.83
N VAL A 184 -16.54 11.91 0.82
CA VAL A 184 -16.93 10.50 0.72
C VAL A 184 -17.12 9.86 2.09
N TYR A 185 -16.17 10.03 3.01
CA TYR A 185 -16.09 9.30 4.28
C TYR A 185 -16.42 10.13 5.52
N GLY A 186 -16.65 11.46 5.35
CA GLY A 186 -17.17 12.34 6.40
C GLY A 186 -16.13 12.91 7.34
N PHE A 187 -14.83 12.63 7.19
CA PHE A 187 -13.78 13.12 8.08
C PHE A 187 -12.49 13.45 7.34
N PHE A 188 -11.65 14.28 7.96
CA PHE A 188 -10.29 14.51 7.47
C PHE A 188 -9.30 13.64 8.24
N GLN A 189 -8.46 12.91 7.52
CA GLN A 189 -7.61 11.85 8.05
C GLN A 189 -6.24 12.32 8.54
N HIS A 190 -5.93 13.60 8.44
CA HIS A 190 -4.62 14.14 8.78
C HIS A 190 -4.72 15.56 9.36
N ASP A 191 -3.58 16.16 9.71
CA ASP A 191 -3.50 17.59 10.02
C ASP A 191 -3.58 18.41 8.72
N PHE A 192 -4.63 19.24 8.61
CA PHE A 192 -4.88 20.05 7.44
C PHE A 192 -3.73 21.02 7.12
N PHE A 193 -3.11 21.63 8.14
CA PHE A 193 -2.01 22.56 7.93
C PHE A 193 -0.80 21.93 7.26
N GLN A 194 -0.56 20.64 7.44
CA GLN A 194 0.52 19.91 6.77
C GLN A 194 0.27 19.68 5.27
N THR A 195 -0.95 19.93 4.80
CA THR A 195 -1.29 19.85 3.37
C THR A 195 -1.02 21.15 2.62
N ILE A 196 -0.86 22.26 3.34
CA ILE A 196 -0.53 23.56 2.73
C ILE A 196 0.97 23.64 2.52
N ARG A 197 1.42 23.63 1.27
CA ARG A 197 2.84 23.69 0.89
C ARG A 197 3.05 24.49 -0.38
N GLN A 198 4.11 25.30 -0.39
CA GLN A 198 4.52 26.07 -1.59
C GLN A 198 3.36 26.83 -2.23
N GLY A 199 2.57 27.56 -1.44
CA GLY A 199 1.48 28.39 -1.92
C GLY A 199 0.27 27.66 -2.48
N GLY A 200 0.09 26.35 -2.18
CA GLY A 200 -1.06 25.57 -2.61
C GLY A 200 -1.24 24.29 -1.83
N PHE A 201 -2.13 23.43 -2.26
CA PHE A 201 -2.48 22.21 -1.56
C PHE A 201 -1.70 20.99 -2.06
N ARG A 202 -1.39 20.10 -1.15
CA ARG A 202 -0.80 18.81 -1.37
C ARG A 202 -1.92 17.76 -1.32
N PRO A 203 -2.14 16.94 -2.36
CA PRO A 203 -3.20 15.94 -2.35
C PRO A 203 -2.93 14.83 -1.32
N VAL A 204 -4.00 14.37 -0.68
CA VAL A 204 -4.03 13.25 0.27
C VAL A 204 -5.00 12.16 -0.19
N VAL A 205 -6.11 12.56 -0.77
CA VAL A 205 -7.20 11.75 -1.30
C VAL A 205 -7.71 10.76 -0.23
N PHE A 206 -7.59 9.44 -0.44
CA PHE A 206 -7.97 8.41 0.53
C PHE A 206 -6.78 7.76 1.21
N LEU A 207 -5.57 8.32 1.10
CA LEU A 207 -4.41 7.84 1.84
C LEU A 207 -4.29 8.59 3.17
N GLN A 208 -3.53 8.03 4.13
CA GLN A 208 -3.41 8.64 5.45
C GLN A 208 -2.61 9.94 5.44
N HIS A 209 -1.69 10.10 4.48
CA HIS A 209 -0.79 11.23 4.42
C HIS A 209 -0.40 11.54 2.98
N GLY A 210 -0.25 12.82 2.62
CA GLY A 210 0.18 13.21 1.28
C GLY A 210 1.57 12.70 0.87
N LEU A 211 2.42 12.29 1.82
CA LEU A 211 3.68 11.60 1.51
C LEU A 211 3.42 10.21 0.90
N TRP A 212 2.39 9.51 1.34
CA TRP A 212 2.00 8.21 0.78
C TRP A 212 1.50 8.35 -0.65
N VAL A 213 0.74 9.43 -0.95
CA VAL A 213 0.34 9.77 -2.32
C VAL A 213 1.57 10.00 -3.20
N ALA A 214 2.55 10.76 -2.69
CA ALA A 214 3.77 11.05 -3.43
C ALA A 214 4.62 9.79 -3.69
N PHE A 215 4.74 8.87 -2.72
CA PHE A 215 5.43 7.60 -2.92
C PHE A 215 4.67 6.67 -3.86
N PHE A 216 3.34 6.62 -3.78
CA PHE A 216 2.55 5.86 -4.75
C PHE A 216 2.73 6.41 -6.18
N THR A 217 2.70 7.74 -6.34
CA THR A 217 2.96 8.39 -7.64
C THR A 217 4.37 8.10 -8.14
N LEU A 218 5.37 8.10 -7.26
CA LEU A 218 6.74 7.69 -7.59
C LEU A 218 6.79 6.24 -8.09
N MET A 219 6.14 5.31 -7.40
CA MET A 219 6.10 3.90 -7.83
C MET A 219 5.44 3.75 -9.21
N ALA A 220 4.34 4.47 -9.45
CA ALA A 220 3.68 4.49 -10.76
C ALA A 220 4.58 5.08 -11.86
N LEU A 221 5.33 6.13 -11.54
CA LEU A 221 6.28 6.77 -12.44
C LEU A 221 7.45 5.85 -12.78
N LEU A 222 8.04 5.19 -11.79
CA LEU A 222 9.13 4.23 -12.01
C LEU A 222 8.64 3.01 -12.80
N ALA A 223 7.43 2.54 -12.56
CA ALA A 223 6.79 1.50 -13.37
C ALA A 223 6.59 1.95 -14.83
N ALA A 224 6.15 3.19 -15.06
CA ALA A 224 6.03 3.75 -16.40
C ALA A 224 7.39 3.88 -17.11
N LEU A 225 8.45 4.25 -16.38
CA LEU A 225 9.82 4.31 -16.90
C LEU A 225 10.33 2.92 -17.31
N ALA A 226 10.11 1.90 -16.47
CA ALA A 226 10.46 0.52 -16.80
C ALA A 226 9.71 0.03 -18.04
N MET A 227 8.41 0.31 -18.13
CA MET A 227 7.59 -0.04 -19.30
C MET A 227 8.01 0.71 -20.57
N LEU A 228 8.43 1.98 -20.47
CA LEU A 228 8.93 2.74 -21.62
C LEU A 228 10.23 2.16 -22.16
N ARG A 229 11.13 1.72 -21.27
CA ARG A 229 12.39 1.08 -21.65
C ARG A 229 12.16 -0.13 -22.57
N ASP A 230 11.16 -0.94 -22.25
CA ASP A 230 10.86 -2.19 -22.94
C ASP A 230 9.79 -2.01 -24.05
N ALA A 231 9.30 -0.79 -24.27
CA ALA A 231 8.24 -0.51 -25.22
C ALA A 231 8.72 -0.67 -26.68
N PRO A 232 7.93 -1.34 -27.55
CA PRO A 232 8.18 -1.34 -28.99
C PRO A 232 8.05 0.07 -29.57
N ALA A 233 8.72 0.36 -30.67
CA ALA A 233 8.78 1.70 -31.26
C ALA A 233 7.40 2.36 -31.43
N ALA A 234 6.39 1.61 -31.86
CA ALA A 234 5.03 2.10 -32.06
C ALA A 234 4.33 2.53 -30.75
N ALA A 235 4.69 1.94 -29.60
CA ALA A 235 4.08 2.25 -28.31
C ALA A 235 4.86 3.32 -27.52
N ARG A 236 6.11 3.62 -27.90
CA ARG A 236 6.98 4.58 -27.17
C ARG A 236 6.38 5.97 -26.99
N PRO A 237 5.75 6.60 -28.00
CA PRO A 237 5.18 7.94 -27.81
C PRO A 237 4.11 7.98 -26.73
N ARG A 238 3.22 6.97 -26.69
CA ARG A 238 2.19 6.84 -25.66
C ARG A 238 2.81 6.59 -24.27
N ALA A 239 3.79 5.70 -24.18
CA ALA A 239 4.46 5.40 -22.93
C ALA A 239 5.23 6.63 -22.40
N ALA A 240 5.89 7.39 -23.27
CA ALA A 240 6.55 8.64 -22.92
C ALA A 240 5.56 9.72 -22.43
N ALA A 241 4.40 9.85 -23.08
CA ALA A 241 3.37 10.79 -22.65
C ALA A 241 2.84 10.45 -21.24
N ILE A 242 2.62 9.17 -20.95
CA ILE A 242 2.22 8.71 -19.60
C ILE A 242 3.32 9.00 -18.57
N LEU A 243 4.58 8.75 -18.91
CA LEU A 243 5.72 9.03 -18.04
C LEU A 243 5.80 10.53 -17.69
N ILE A 244 5.73 11.41 -18.70
CA ILE A 244 5.75 12.87 -18.51
C ILE A 244 4.57 13.32 -17.64
N TYR A 245 3.39 12.77 -17.89
CA TYR A 245 2.21 13.07 -17.09
C TYR A 245 2.37 12.67 -15.62
N LEU A 246 2.84 11.45 -15.36
CA LEU A 246 3.07 10.99 -13.98
C LEU A 246 4.20 11.75 -13.29
N PHE A 247 5.21 12.21 -14.04
CA PHE A 247 6.23 13.10 -13.51
C PHE A 247 5.62 14.45 -13.10
N TYR A 248 4.77 15.05 -13.92
CA TYR A 248 4.01 16.23 -13.53
C TYR A 248 3.18 15.98 -12.26
N MET A 249 2.49 14.85 -12.16
CA MET A 249 1.73 14.49 -10.96
C MET A 249 2.59 14.33 -9.71
N LEU A 250 3.84 13.86 -9.85
CA LEU A 250 4.78 13.79 -8.74
C LEU A 250 5.19 15.20 -8.25
N LEU A 251 5.35 16.16 -9.16
CA LEU A 251 5.58 17.57 -8.79
C LEU A 251 4.37 18.18 -8.06
N VAL A 252 3.15 17.86 -8.50
CA VAL A 252 1.91 18.28 -7.82
C VAL A 252 1.84 17.78 -6.38
N CYS A 253 2.46 16.64 -6.05
CA CYS A 253 2.54 16.12 -4.67
C CYS A 253 3.39 17.00 -3.72
N LYS A 254 4.17 17.97 -4.21
CA LYS A 254 4.97 18.92 -3.40
C LYS A 254 5.81 18.23 -2.32
N SER A 255 6.51 17.16 -2.67
CA SER A 255 7.28 16.31 -1.76
C SER A 255 8.70 16.09 -2.27
N ALA A 256 9.69 16.61 -1.55
CA ALA A 256 11.10 16.51 -1.96
C ALA A 256 11.65 15.07 -1.89
N GLY A 257 11.28 14.30 -0.86
CA GLY A 257 11.77 12.93 -0.68
C GLY A 257 11.56 12.04 -1.90
N PRO A 258 10.32 11.87 -2.41
CA PRO A 258 10.08 11.11 -3.63
C PRO A 258 10.84 11.61 -4.87
N LEU A 259 11.10 12.92 -4.97
CA LEU A 259 11.92 13.47 -6.07
C LEU A 259 13.39 13.03 -5.95
N VAL A 260 13.94 13.01 -4.73
CA VAL A 260 15.29 12.49 -4.47
C VAL A 260 15.37 11.00 -4.85
N TYR A 261 14.37 10.21 -4.46
CA TYR A 261 14.31 8.79 -4.86
C TYR A 261 14.17 8.62 -6.37
N LEU A 262 13.39 9.47 -7.05
CA LEU A 262 13.31 9.43 -8.51
C LEU A 262 14.69 9.64 -9.15
N VAL A 263 15.42 10.69 -8.73
CA VAL A 263 16.74 10.99 -9.27
C VAL A 263 17.73 9.86 -9.00
N SER A 264 17.66 9.22 -7.83
CA SER A 264 18.57 8.13 -7.45
C SER A 264 18.23 6.80 -8.15
N LEU A 265 16.94 6.47 -8.30
CA LEU A 265 16.50 5.18 -8.81
C LEU A 265 16.35 5.13 -10.34
N SER A 266 16.03 6.26 -10.99
CA SER A 266 15.85 6.27 -12.45
C SER A 266 17.13 5.90 -13.23
N PRO A 267 18.36 6.34 -12.85
CA PRO A 267 19.57 5.90 -13.52
C PRO A 267 19.80 4.38 -13.37
N LEU A 268 19.49 3.81 -12.20
CA LEU A 268 19.58 2.37 -11.98
C LEU A 268 18.64 1.60 -12.92
N LEU A 269 17.42 2.10 -13.11
CA LEU A 269 16.47 1.47 -14.03
C LEU A 269 16.87 1.60 -15.50
N VAL A 270 17.47 2.74 -15.91
CA VAL A 270 17.73 3.01 -17.32
C VAL A 270 19.08 2.43 -17.77
N PHE A 271 20.13 2.62 -16.98
CA PHE A 271 21.52 2.36 -17.42
C PHE A 271 22.13 1.09 -16.85
N VAL A 272 21.54 0.54 -15.77
CA VAL A 272 22.12 -0.59 -15.05
C VAL A 272 21.41 -1.90 -15.45
N GLY A 273 22.19 -2.97 -15.69
CA GLY A 273 21.67 -4.29 -16.01
C GLY A 273 20.96 -4.95 -14.82
N SER A 274 20.00 -5.85 -15.10
CA SER A 274 19.16 -6.50 -14.09
C SER A 274 19.94 -7.21 -12.97
N ARG A 275 21.10 -7.78 -13.26
CA ARG A 275 21.96 -8.43 -12.23
C ARG A 275 22.42 -7.46 -11.15
N VAL A 276 22.87 -6.26 -11.55
CA VAL A 276 23.30 -5.23 -10.60
C VAL A 276 22.11 -4.61 -9.88
N GLN A 277 20.97 -4.44 -10.58
CA GLN A 277 19.72 -3.99 -9.93
C GLN A 277 19.29 -4.93 -8.78
N ILE A 278 19.38 -6.25 -9.01
CA ILE A 278 19.10 -7.26 -7.97
C ILE A 278 20.10 -7.14 -6.80
N LEU A 279 21.38 -6.98 -7.08
CA LEU A 279 22.40 -6.83 -6.03
C LEU A 279 22.22 -5.56 -5.19
N VAL A 280 21.76 -4.47 -5.79
CA VAL A 280 21.48 -3.21 -5.08
C VAL A 280 20.18 -3.30 -4.25
N ALA A 281 19.24 -4.14 -4.67
CA ALA A 281 17.96 -4.34 -3.99
C ALA A 281 18.01 -5.39 -2.86
N ALA A 282 19.05 -6.23 -2.81
CA ALA A 282 19.26 -7.28 -1.81
C ALA A 282 20.03 -6.76 -0.60
#